data_ee140c6e0892d22bc3130308af92fa2d
#
_entry.id   ee140c6e0892d22bc3130308af92fa2d
#
_cell.length_a   1.000
_cell.length_b   1.000
_cell.length_c   1.000
_cell.angle_alpha   90.00
_cell.angle_beta   90.00
_cell.angle_gamma   90.00
#
_symmetry.space_group_name_H-M   'P 1'
#
loop_
_entity.id
_entity.type
_entity.pdbx_description
1 polymer ?
#
loop_
_entity_poly.entity_id
_entity_poly.type
_entity_poly.pdbx_seq_one_letter_code
_entity_poly.pdbx_strand_id
1 'polypeptide(L)'
;MEVRPVEGQIDDLISEVNKEVEKGHKILITTLTKRMAEDLTAYMKDVGIRVRYLHSDIDTLERAEIIRDMRLDVFDVLVGINLLREGLDIPEITLVAILDADKEGFLRSEVSLIQTIGRAARNSEGHVIMYA
;
A
#
# COMPACT_ATOMS: atom_id res chain seq x y z
N MET A 1 0.41 8.02 12.42
CA MET A 1 0.17 8.36 11.00
C MET A 1 0.91 9.63 10.65
N GLU A 2 1.59 9.64 9.52
CA GLU A 2 2.38 10.77 9.05
C GLU A 2 1.78 11.31 7.75
N VAL A 3 1.68 12.65 7.63
CA VAL A 3 1.21 13.29 6.40
C VAL A 3 2.40 13.96 5.72
N ARG A 4 2.60 13.67 4.44
CA ARG A 4 3.68 14.23 3.64
C ARG A 4 3.13 14.88 2.38
N PRO A 5 3.84 15.84 1.77
CA PRO A 5 3.33 16.52 0.57
C PRO A 5 3.20 15.58 -0.63
N VAL A 6 2.21 15.84 -1.47
CA VAL A 6 1.99 15.11 -2.73
C VAL A 6 3.17 15.32 -3.67
N GLU A 7 3.73 16.53 -3.70
CA GLU A 7 4.87 16.83 -4.56
C GLU A 7 6.05 15.97 -4.17
N GLY A 8 6.61 15.24 -5.13
CA GLY A 8 7.72 14.32 -4.90
C GLY A 8 7.33 13.02 -4.21
N GLN A 9 6.03 12.73 -4.15
CA GLN A 9 5.54 11.56 -3.39
C GLN A 9 6.13 10.24 -3.87
N ILE A 10 6.34 10.07 -5.16
CA ILE A 10 6.84 8.79 -5.70
C ILE A 10 8.27 8.54 -5.24
N ASP A 11 9.15 9.52 -5.36
CA ASP A 11 10.55 9.37 -4.93
C ASP A 11 10.65 9.14 -3.42
N ASP A 12 9.86 9.86 -2.64
CA ASP A 12 9.81 9.69 -1.20
C ASP A 12 9.30 8.30 -0.83
N LEU A 13 8.24 7.84 -1.50
CA LEU A 13 7.68 6.52 -1.28
C LEU A 13 8.69 5.41 -1.59
N ILE A 14 9.40 5.50 -2.70
CA ILE A 14 10.40 4.50 -3.08
C ILE A 14 11.50 4.41 -2.01
N SER A 15 11.94 5.55 -1.48
CA SER A 15 12.91 5.57 -0.39
C SER A 15 12.40 4.84 0.85
N GLU A 16 11.15 5.10 1.24
CA GLU A 16 10.54 4.44 2.40
C GLU A 16 10.35 2.94 2.17
N VAL A 17 9.94 2.56 0.97
CA VAL A 17 9.77 1.14 0.61
C VAL A 17 11.10 0.41 0.72
N ASN A 18 12.17 0.99 0.19
CA ASN A 18 13.49 0.35 0.24
C ASN A 18 13.96 0.14 1.68
N LYS A 19 13.71 1.10 2.57
CA LYS A 19 14.03 0.96 4.00
C LYS A 19 13.30 -0.22 4.63
N GLU A 20 12.03 -0.37 4.31
CA GLU A 20 11.22 -1.46 4.87
C GLU A 20 11.60 -2.82 4.29
N VAL A 21 11.87 -2.87 2.99
CA VAL A 21 12.28 -4.11 2.33
C VAL A 21 13.60 -4.62 2.90
N GLU A 22 14.54 -3.72 3.19
CA GLU A 22 15.82 -4.09 3.81
C GLU A 22 15.64 -4.76 5.16
N LYS A 23 14.57 -4.41 5.88
CA LYS A 23 14.25 -5.00 7.18
C LYS A 23 13.43 -6.29 7.06
N GLY A 24 13.10 -6.71 5.85
CA GLY A 24 12.25 -7.86 5.61
C GLY A 24 10.76 -7.60 5.83
N HIS A 25 10.37 -6.33 5.83
CA HIS A 25 8.99 -5.93 6.07
C HIS A 25 8.15 -5.93 4.79
N LYS A 26 6.82 -5.93 4.94
CA LYS A 26 5.87 -5.90 3.84
C LYS A 26 5.15 -4.56 3.81
N ILE A 27 4.79 -4.11 2.60
CA ILE A 27 4.25 -2.77 2.37
C ILE A 27 2.94 -2.87 1.58
N LEU A 28 1.96 -2.07 1.99
CA LEU A 28 0.70 -1.93 1.28
C LEU A 28 0.60 -0.50 0.76
N ILE A 29 0.35 -0.34 -0.55
CA ILE A 29 0.20 0.97 -1.17
C ILE A 29 -1.17 1.05 -1.81
N THR A 30 -1.98 2.03 -1.40
CA THR A 30 -3.27 2.27 -2.00
C THR A 30 -3.22 3.55 -2.84
N THR A 31 -3.77 3.47 -4.05
CA THR A 31 -3.84 4.60 -4.98
C THR A 31 -5.29 4.97 -5.26
N LEU A 32 -5.47 6.14 -5.84
CA LEU A 32 -6.79 6.66 -6.16
C LEU A 32 -7.35 6.07 -7.44
N THR A 33 -6.49 5.80 -8.44
CA THR A 33 -6.91 5.32 -9.75
C THR A 33 -6.16 4.07 -10.16
N LYS A 34 -6.81 3.27 -11.01
CA LYS A 34 -6.23 2.08 -11.60
C LYS A 34 -4.96 2.39 -12.38
N ARG A 35 -4.98 3.45 -13.18
CA ARG A 35 -3.82 3.86 -13.98
C ARG A 35 -2.61 4.16 -13.11
N MET A 36 -2.82 4.88 -12.01
CA MET A 36 -1.75 5.20 -11.09
C MET A 36 -1.18 3.93 -10.45
N ALA A 37 -2.04 2.98 -10.09
CA ALA A 37 -1.60 1.70 -9.54
C ALA A 37 -0.75 0.92 -10.54
N GLU A 38 -1.18 0.88 -11.79
CA GLU A 38 -0.46 0.17 -12.85
C GLU A 38 0.89 0.83 -13.14
N ASP A 39 0.91 2.15 -13.26
CA ASP A 39 2.14 2.90 -13.54
C ASP A 39 3.14 2.76 -12.40
N LEU A 40 2.68 2.82 -11.17
CA LEU A 40 3.52 2.67 -10.00
C LEU A 40 4.11 1.25 -9.91
N THR A 41 3.29 0.25 -10.20
CA THR A 41 3.74 -1.14 -10.20
C THR A 41 4.85 -1.36 -11.24
N ALA A 42 4.66 -0.82 -12.44
CA ALA A 42 5.67 -0.91 -13.50
C ALA A 42 6.97 -0.22 -13.10
N TYR A 43 6.86 0.97 -12.53
CA TYR A 43 8.02 1.72 -12.07
C TYR A 43 8.80 0.96 -10.99
N MET A 44 8.09 0.40 -10.02
CA MET A 44 8.73 -0.37 -8.95
C MET A 44 9.45 -1.60 -9.45
N LYS A 45 8.87 -2.29 -10.43
CA LYS A 45 9.53 -3.43 -11.06
C LYS A 45 10.82 -3.01 -11.76
N ASP A 46 10.80 -1.87 -12.44
CA ASP A 46 11.96 -1.34 -13.15
C ASP A 46 13.12 -1.00 -12.20
N VAL A 47 12.82 -0.57 -10.99
CA VAL A 47 13.85 -0.26 -9.98
C VAL A 47 14.19 -1.46 -9.09
N GLY A 48 13.71 -2.66 -9.42
CA GLY A 48 14.09 -3.89 -8.74
C GLY A 48 13.31 -4.24 -7.49
N ILE A 49 12.16 -3.62 -7.27
CA ILE A 49 11.29 -3.92 -6.13
C ILE A 49 10.36 -5.07 -6.50
N ARG A 50 10.22 -6.04 -5.60
CA ARG A 50 9.27 -7.16 -5.78
C ARG A 50 7.87 -6.68 -5.44
N VAL A 51 7.07 -6.38 -6.45
CA VAL A 51 5.77 -5.74 -6.31
C VAL A 51 4.69 -6.51 -7.06
N ARG A 52 3.49 -6.53 -6.52
CA ARG A 52 2.29 -7.10 -7.15
C ARG A 52 1.19 -6.05 -7.20
N TYR A 53 0.41 -6.08 -8.27
CA TYR A 53 -0.79 -5.26 -8.40
C TYR A 53 -2.02 -6.11 -8.12
N LEU A 54 -2.87 -5.65 -7.19
CA LEU A 54 -4.15 -6.29 -6.90
C LEU A 54 -5.26 -5.59 -7.66
N HIS A 55 -5.79 -6.28 -8.70
CA HIS A 55 -6.91 -5.77 -9.48
C HIS A 55 -8.20 -5.78 -8.65
N SER A 56 -9.05 -4.79 -8.88
CA SER A 56 -10.35 -4.74 -8.22
C SER A 56 -11.29 -5.85 -8.69
N ASP A 57 -11.03 -6.40 -9.87
CA ASP A 57 -11.90 -7.41 -10.52
C ASP A 57 -11.42 -8.85 -10.32
N ILE A 58 -10.38 -9.07 -9.52
CA ILE A 58 -9.91 -10.43 -9.28
C ILE A 58 -10.88 -11.20 -8.38
N ASP A 59 -10.96 -12.50 -8.58
CA ASP A 59 -11.82 -13.34 -7.77
C ASP A 59 -11.20 -13.61 -6.39
N THR A 60 -11.99 -14.23 -5.52
CA THR A 60 -11.60 -14.52 -4.14
C THR A 60 -10.39 -15.46 -4.08
N LEU A 61 -10.31 -16.41 -5.00
CA LEU A 61 -9.21 -17.38 -5.02
C LEU A 61 -7.88 -16.72 -5.38
N GLU A 62 -7.87 -15.87 -6.41
CA GLU A 62 -6.66 -15.14 -6.79
C GLU A 62 -6.21 -14.19 -5.68
N ARG A 63 -7.16 -13.55 -5.01
CA ARG A 63 -6.85 -12.68 -3.87
C ARG A 63 -6.16 -13.46 -2.76
N ALA A 64 -6.69 -14.64 -2.43
CA ALA A 64 -6.10 -15.49 -1.41
C ALA A 64 -4.68 -15.93 -1.79
N GLU A 65 -4.44 -16.23 -3.06
CA GLU A 65 -3.11 -16.59 -3.55
C GLU A 65 -2.12 -15.43 -3.42
N ILE A 66 -2.54 -14.21 -3.74
CA ILE A 66 -1.70 -13.02 -3.63
C ILE A 66 -1.31 -12.76 -2.16
N ILE A 67 -2.27 -12.87 -1.26
CA ILE A 67 -2.02 -12.70 0.18
C ILE A 67 -1.06 -13.77 0.68
N ARG A 68 -1.28 -15.02 0.29
CA ARG A 68 -0.39 -16.12 0.65
C ARG A 68 1.02 -15.89 0.15
N ASP A 69 1.18 -15.45 -1.11
CA ASP A 69 2.49 -15.21 -1.70
C ASP A 69 3.24 -14.09 -0.97
N MET A 70 2.53 -13.05 -0.53
CA MET A 70 3.15 -12.01 0.28
C MET A 70 3.67 -12.57 1.60
N ARG A 71 2.89 -13.41 2.26
CA ARG A 71 3.27 -14.02 3.54
C ARG A 71 4.41 -15.02 3.38
N LEU A 72 4.55 -15.64 2.21
CA LEU A 72 5.62 -16.57 1.89
C LEU A 72 6.88 -15.87 1.34
N ASP A 73 6.92 -14.55 1.37
CA ASP A 73 8.05 -13.75 0.92
C ASP A 73 8.32 -13.84 -0.59
N VAL A 74 7.28 -14.08 -1.37
CA VAL A 74 7.38 -14.08 -2.84
C VAL A 74 7.53 -12.67 -3.37
N PHE A 75 6.86 -11.71 -2.72
CA PHE A 75 7.00 -10.29 -3.04
C PHE A 75 6.84 -9.46 -1.76
N ASP A 76 7.21 -8.17 -1.84
CA ASP A 76 7.29 -7.30 -0.67
C ASP A 76 6.25 -6.21 -0.65
N VAL A 77 5.74 -5.79 -1.82
CA VAL A 77 4.85 -4.64 -1.96
C VAL A 77 3.58 -5.03 -2.68
N LEU A 78 2.45 -4.68 -2.11
CA LEU A 78 1.15 -4.84 -2.74
C LEU A 78 0.57 -3.47 -3.06
N VAL A 79 0.24 -3.24 -4.34
CA VAL A 79 -0.33 -1.98 -4.83
C VAL A 79 -1.74 -2.25 -5.34
N GLY A 80 -2.66 -1.36 -5.04
CA GLY A 80 -4.02 -1.48 -5.55
C GLY A 80 -4.88 -0.28 -5.21
N ILE A 81 -6.13 -0.33 -5.67
CA ILE A 81 -7.13 0.70 -5.41
C ILE A 81 -7.99 0.25 -4.23
N ASN A 82 -8.27 1.18 -3.31
CA ASN A 82 -9.19 0.91 -2.19
C ASN A 82 -8.83 -0.32 -1.36
N LEU A 83 -7.54 -0.63 -1.25
CA LEU A 83 -7.10 -1.83 -0.54
C LEU A 83 -7.52 -1.83 0.92
N LEU A 84 -7.61 -0.67 1.54
CA LEU A 84 -8.03 -0.56 2.93
C LEU A 84 -9.48 -0.97 3.15
N ARG A 85 -10.32 -0.79 2.13
CA ARG A 85 -11.74 -1.21 2.18
C ARG A 85 -11.92 -2.70 1.97
N GLU A 86 -10.90 -3.34 1.39
CA GLU A 86 -10.95 -4.77 1.12
C GLU A 86 -10.81 -5.62 2.38
N GLY A 87 -10.56 -4.99 3.52
CA GLY A 87 -10.43 -5.70 4.78
C GLY A 87 -9.22 -6.62 4.85
N LEU A 88 -8.17 -6.27 4.12
CA LEU A 88 -6.94 -7.07 4.12
C LEU A 88 -6.30 -7.04 5.50
N ASP A 89 -6.25 -8.21 6.13
CA ASP A 89 -5.65 -8.36 7.45
C ASP A 89 -4.37 -9.18 7.31
N ILE A 90 -3.27 -8.49 7.02
CA ILE A 90 -1.96 -9.12 6.88
C ILE A 90 -1.07 -8.55 7.99
N PRO A 91 -0.84 -9.32 9.06
CA PRO A 91 -0.08 -8.80 10.21
C PRO A 91 1.37 -8.45 9.89
N GLU A 92 1.90 -8.98 8.81
CA GLU A 92 3.28 -8.74 8.39
C GLU A 92 3.47 -7.37 7.74
N ILE A 93 2.39 -6.65 7.41
CA ILE A 93 2.48 -5.30 6.83
C ILE A 93 2.88 -4.32 7.92
N THR A 94 3.97 -3.59 7.67
CA THR A 94 4.49 -2.57 8.59
C THR A 94 4.37 -1.16 8.05
N LEU A 95 4.23 -1.00 6.74
CA LEU A 95 4.04 0.32 6.12
C LEU A 95 2.78 0.29 5.26
N VAL A 96 1.90 1.24 5.50
CA VAL A 96 0.75 1.52 4.63
C VAL A 96 0.95 2.92 4.05
N ALA A 97 0.98 3.02 2.73
CA ALA A 97 1.12 4.28 2.04
C ALA A 97 -0.15 4.61 1.27
N ILE A 98 -0.61 5.84 1.38
CA ILE A 98 -1.81 6.34 0.71
C ILE A 98 -1.40 7.50 -0.20
N LEU A 99 -1.54 7.33 -1.50
CA LEU A 99 -1.15 8.33 -2.48
C LEU A 99 -2.33 9.22 -2.87
N ASP A 100 -2.02 10.50 -3.17
CA ASP A 100 -3.02 11.49 -3.61
C ASP A 100 -4.22 11.60 -2.66
N ALA A 101 -3.97 11.53 -1.37
CA ALA A 101 -5.02 11.59 -0.35
C ALA A 101 -5.67 12.98 -0.24
N ASP A 102 -5.09 13.99 -0.90
CA ASP A 102 -5.64 15.34 -0.95
C ASP A 102 -6.80 15.48 -1.95
N LYS A 103 -7.01 14.47 -2.81
CA LYS A 103 -8.08 14.55 -3.81
C LYS A 103 -9.45 14.57 -3.15
N GLU A 104 -10.34 15.39 -3.73
CA GLU A 104 -11.69 15.58 -3.22
C GLU A 104 -12.45 14.25 -3.15
N GLY A 105 -13.16 14.06 -2.06
CA GLY A 105 -13.94 12.85 -1.84
C GLY A 105 -13.21 11.74 -1.11
N PHE A 106 -11.88 11.70 -1.17
CA PHE A 106 -11.13 10.66 -0.47
C PHE A 106 -11.26 10.80 1.04
N LEU A 107 -10.91 11.97 1.57
CA LEU A 107 -10.94 12.19 3.02
C LEU A 107 -12.36 12.18 3.60
N ARG A 108 -13.35 12.61 2.82
CA ARG A 108 -14.76 12.67 3.29
C ARG A 108 -15.38 11.29 3.45
N SER A 109 -15.04 10.36 2.56
CA SER A 109 -15.64 9.02 2.58
C SER A 109 -14.88 8.05 3.50
N GLU A 110 -13.82 8.50 4.15
CA GLU A 110 -12.80 7.60 4.66
C GLU A 110 -12.56 7.66 6.18
N VAL A 111 -13.51 8.16 6.95
CA VAL A 111 -13.44 8.09 8.42
C VAL A 111 -13.26 6.63 8.87
N SER A 112 -13.97 5.71 8.21
CA SER A 112 -13.82 4.28 8.47
C SER A 112 -12.43 3.77 8.07
N LEU A 113 -11.83 4.35 7.04
CA LEU A 113 -10.47 4.01 6.63
C LEU A 113 -9.43 4.45 7.66
N ILE A 114 -9.63 5.60 8.28
CA ILE A 114 -8.75 6.07 9.34
C ILE A 114 -8.73 5.07 10.50
N GLN A 115 -9.88 4.47 10.81
CA GLN A 115 -9.95 3.41 11.83
C GLN A 115 -9.22 2.15 11.39
N THR A 116 -9.34 1.76 10.11
CA THR A 116 -8.62 0.61 9.56
C THR A 116 -7.12 0.86 9.55
N ILE A 117 -6.70 2.07 9.22
CA ILE A 117 -5.31 2.51 9.28
C ILE A 117 -4.78 2.37 10.71
N GLY A 118 -5.58 2.76 11.71
CA GLY A 118 -5.22 2.58 13.11
C GLY A 118 -4.98 1.13 13.48
N ARG A 119 -5.71 0.21 12.85
CA ARG A 119 -5.48 -1.23 13.05
C ARG A 119 -4.19 -1.72 12.42
N ALA A 120 -3.88 -1.27 11.21
CA ALA A 120 -2.62 -1.61 10.55
C ALA A 120 -1.42 -1.10 11.35
N ALA A 121 -1.55 0.05 11.99
CA ALA A 121 -0.49 0.65 12.80
C ALA A 121 -0.33 0.01 14.18
N ARG A 122 -1.07 -1.04 14.51
CA ARG A 122 -0.94 -1.75 15.81
C ARG A 122 0.33 -2.56 15.93
N ASN A 123 0.95 -2.91 14.82
CA ASN A 123 2.27 -3.50 14.87
C ASN A 123 3.22 -2.45 15.46
N SER A 124 4.05 -2.83 16.43
CA SER A 124 4.96 -1.90 17.11
C SER A 124 5.92 -1.20 16.15
N GLU A 125 6.21 -1.81 15.00
CA GLU A 125 7.04 -1.23 13.95
C GLU A 125 6.20 -0.63 12.82
N GLY A 126 4.88 -0.73 12.90
CA GLY A 126 3.97 -0.29 11.85
C GLY A 126 3.80 1.22 11.82
N HIS A 127 3.71 1.77 10.62
CA HIS A 127 3.38 3.17 10.44
C HIS A 127 2.61 3.39 9.14
N VAL A 128 1.95 4.55 9.06
CA VAL A 128 1.13 4.93 7.92
C VAL A 128 1.64 6.28 7.41
N ILE A 129 1.85 6.37 6.11
CA ILE A 129 2.22 7.62 5.43
C ILE A 129 1.10 7.99 4.47
N MET A 130 0.57 9.19 4.64
CA MET A 130 -0.46 9.74 3.76
C MET A 130 0.14 10.90 2.97
N TYR A 131 0.14 10.80 1.66
CA TYR A 131 0.61 11.88 0.78
C TYR A 131 -0.56 12.77 0.40
N ALA A 132 -0.58 13.93 0.98
CA ALA A 132 -1.70 14.89 0.82
C ALA A 132 -1.22 16.32 0.71
#